data_16392387df2115345e90a49c34f70ab8
#
_entry.id   16392387df2115345e90a49c34f70ab8
#
_cell.length_a   1.000
_cell.length_b   1.000
_cell.length_c   1.000
_cell.angle_alpha   90.00
_cell.angle_beta   90.00
_cell.angle_gamma   90.00
#
_symmetry.space_group_name_H-M   'P 1'
#
loop_
_entity.id
_entity.type
_entity.pdbx_description
1 polymer ?
#
loop_
_entity_poly.entity_id
_entity_poly.type
_entity_poly.pdbx_seq_one_letter_code
_entity_poly.pdbx_strand_id
1 'polypeptide(L)'
;MSEQASPPAHPRDARGCDTRSLLLIHGLFRQIFSRAQGLVQDAPPGDAARVKLVKDHLSELLQALHNHHVHEDILWWDRLKQRAPESTADVERMQRAHNNIAREIEALQASLKAWVERPEDKETLLGQLRHIQESLFAHLSDEEAVIMPLAGRVMTQKEWDEAHSIGRD
;
A
#
# COMPACT_ATOMS: atom_id res chain seq x y z
N MET A 1 45.16 15.02 -26.36
CA MET A 1 44.00 14.13 -26.16
C MET A 1 43.26 14.69 -24.95
N SER A 2 42.22 15.47 -25.21
CA SER A 2 41.43 16.11 -24.15
C SER A 2 40.39 15.11 -23.62
N GLU A 3 40.61 14.67 -22.40
CA GLU A 3 39.67 13.88 -21.64
C GLU A 3 38.46 14.76 -21.32
N GLN A 4 37.37 14.52 -22.04
CA GLN A 4 36.09 15.14 -21.73
C GLN A 4 35.56 14.50 -20.46
N ALA A 5 35.67 15.19 -19.34
CA ALA A 5 35.02 14.82 -18.10
C ALA A 5 33.50 14.74 -18.37
N SER A 6 32.91 13.56 -18.10
CA SER A 6 31.46 13.38 -18.13
C SER A 6 30.80 14.41 -17.20
N PRO A 7 29.68 15.02 -17.59
CA PRO A 7 28.98 15.95 -16.71
C PRO A 7 28.63 15.28 -15.38
N PRO A 8 28.68 15.99 -14.25
CA PRO A 8 28.31 15.40 -12.97
C PRO A 8 26.90 14.81 -13.06
N ALA A 9 26.75 13.57 -12.58
CA ALA A 9 25.47 12.90 -12.53
C ALA A 9 24.44 13.84 -11.86
N HIS A 10 23.26 13.96 -12.46
CA HIS A 10 22.19 14.78 -11.91
C HIS A 10 21.92 14.32 -10.46
N PRO A 11 21.74 15.24 -9.48
CA PRO A 11 21.52 14.85 -8.08
C PRO A 11 20.43 13.80 -7.86
N ARG A 12 19.43 13.74 -8.75
CA ARG A 12 18.36 12.75 -8.72
C ARG A 12 18.79 11.32 -9.11
N ASP A 13 19.93 11.14 -9.74
CA ASP A 13 20.48 9.84 -10.14
C ASP A 13 21.54 9.33 -9.16
N ALA A 14 21.93 10.13 -8.16
CA ALA A 14 22.82 9.70 -7.09
C ALA A 14 22.07 8.79 -6.12
N ARG A 15 22.75 7.77 -5.56
CA ARG A 15 22.18 6.91 -4.50
C ARG A 15 21.88 7.74 -3.26
N GLY A 16 20.72 7.45 -2.68
CA GLY A 16 20.14 8.17 -1.58
C GLY A 16 18.89 8.93 -2.02
N CYS A 17 17.82 8.84 -1.22
CA CYS A 17 16.56 9.51 -1.51
C CYS A 17 15.84 9.95 -0.22
N ASP A 18 14.95 10.93 -0.39
CA ASP A 18 14.01 11.32 0.65
C ASP A 18 12.78 10.41 0.59
N THR A 19 12.59 9.60 1.63
CA THR A 19 11.52 8.60 1.71
C THR A 19 10.26 9.09 2.41
N ARG A 20 10.21 10.35 2.88
CA ARG A 20 9.11 10.89 3.70
C ARG A 20 7.76 10.91 2.99
N SER A 21 7.74 10.92 1.65
CA SER A 21 6.49 10.84 0.86
C SER A 21 5.68 9.58 1.18
N LEU A 22 6.33 8.48 1.56
CA LEU A 22 5.65 7.24 1.95
C LEU A 22 4.80 7.43 3.22
N LEU A 23 5.26 8.24 4.17
CA LEU A 23 4.52 8.53 5.40
C LEU A 23 3.17 9.22 5.12
N LEU A 24 3.10 10.05 4.08
CA LEU A 24 1.86 10.71 3.68
C LEU A 24 0.85 9.67 3.14
N ILE A 25 1.30 8.77 2.28
CA ILE A 25 0.47 7.71 1.71
C ILE A 25 0.01 6.74 2.80
N HIS A 26 0.91 6.30 3.65
CA HIS A 26 0.60 5.41 4.78
C HIS A 26 -0.35 6.08 5.78
N GLY A 27 -0.15 7.37 6.08
CA GLY A 27 -1.03 8.14 6.94
C GLY A 27 -2.45 8.20 6.39
N LEU A 28 -2.61 8.37 5.08
CA LEU A 28 -3.89 8.36 4.40
C LEU A 28 -4.56 6.97 4.51
N PHE A 29 -3.85 5.89 4.24
CA PHE A 29 -4.38 4.54 4.42
C PHE A 29 -4.82 4.27 5.86
N ARG A 30 -4.01 4.63 6.85
CA ARG A 30 -4.37 4.49 8.26
C ARG A 30 -5.66 5.24 8.59
N GLN A 31 -5.79 6.47 8.12
CA GLN A 31 -6.97 7.29 8.36
C GLN A 31 -8.24 6.68 7.75
N ILE A 32 -8.17 6.24 6.49
CA ILE A 32 -9.33 5.73 5.77
C ILE A 32 -9.73 4.34 6.30
N PHE A 33 -8.78 3.44 6.51
CA PHE A 33 -9.07 2.10 7.06
C PHE A 33 -9.59 2.14 8.48
N SER A 34 -9.16 3.10 9.31
CA SER A 34 -9.72 3.31 10.65
C SER A 34 -11.22 3.64 10.65
N ARG A 35 -11.73 4.21 9.56
CA ARG A 35 -13.15 4.59 9.41
C ARG A 35 -14.00 3.55 8.72
N ALA A 36 -13.39 2.56 8.06
CA ALA A 36 -14.09 1.62 7.18
C ALA A 36 -15.18 0.81 7.91
N GLN A 37 -14.89 0.30 9.11
CA GLN A 37 -15.85 -0.45 9.91
C GLN A 37 -17.08 0.42 10.26
N GLY A 38 -16.86 1.66 10.68
CA GLY A 38 -17.93 2.60 11.02
C GLY A 38 -18.85 2.90 9.83
N LEU A 39 -18.30 3.03 8.63
CA LEU A 39 -19.09 3.25 7.41
C LEU A 39 -20.04 2.09 7.13
N VAL A 40 -19.58 0.85 7.30
CA VAL A 40 -20.44 -0.33 7.14
C VAL A 40 -21.47 -0.42 8.27
N GLN A 41 -21.03 -0.21 9.50
CA GLN A 41 -21.89 -0.32 10.68
C GLN A 41 -23.02 0.69 10.68
N ASP A 42 -22.75 1.91 10.24
CA ASP A 42 -23.67 3.03 10.25
C ASP A 42 -24.57 3.09 8.99
N ALA A 43 -24.32 2.27 7.98
CA ALA A 43 -25.16 2.20 6.79
C ALA A 43 -26.46 1.44 7.10
N PRO A 44 -27.64 2.12 7.05
CA PRO A 44 -28.90 1.45 7.34
C PRO A 44 -29.19 0.36 6.29
N PRO A 45 -29.56 -0.87 6.70
CA PRO A 45 -29.85 -1.97 5.76
C PRO A 45 -30.97 -1.66 4.77
N GLY A 46 -31.93 -0.80 5.16
CA GLY A 46 -33.02 -0.37 4.29
C GLY A 46 -32.65 0.74 3.30
N ASP A 47 -31.48 1.34 3.42
CA ASP A 47 -30.99 2.38 2.51
C ASP A 47 -30.01 1.78 1.47
N ALA A 48 -30.59 1.21 0.40
CA ALA A 48 -29.81 0.55 -0.65
C ALA A 48 -28.82 1.48 -1.35
N ALA A 49 -29.16 2.75 -1.53
CA ALA A 49 -28.27 3.74 -2.13
C ALA A 49 -27.06 4.02 -1.25
N ARG A 50 -27.25 4.12 0.07
CA ARG A 50 -26.16 4.32 1.03
C ARG A 50 -25.26 3.08 1.12
N VAL A 51 -25.84 1.90 1.18
CA VAL A 51 -25.08 0.62 1.19
C VAL A 51 -24.21 0.52 -0.06
N LYS A 52 -24.76 0.80 -1.24
CA LYS A 52 -24.00 0.78 -2.50
C LYS A 52 -22.87 1.81 -2.50
N LEU A 53 -23.13 3.02 -2.04
CA LEU A 53 -22.12 4.09 -1.96
C LEU A 53 -20.93 3.67 -1.07
N VAL A 54 -21.20 3.13 0.11
CA VAL A 54 -20.17 2.64 1.03
C VAL A 54 -19.41 1.47 0.40
N LYS A 55 -20.10 0.51 -0.22
CA LYS A 55 -19.48 -0.61 -0.94
C LYS A 55 -18.54 -0.12 -2.04
N ASP A 56 -18.98 0.80 -2.88
CA ASP A 56 -18.16 1.31 -3.99
C ASP A 56 -16.93 2.06 -3.46
N HIS A 57 -17.09 2.88 -2.43
CA HIS A 57 -15.98 3.58 -1.78
C HIS A 57 -14.94 2.61 -1.20
N LEU A 58 -15.37 1.60 -0.47
CA LEU A 58 -14.46 0.60 0.11
C LEU A 58 -13.80 -0.26 -0.96
N SER A 59 -14.51 -0.62 -2.03
CA SER A 59 -13.92 -1.34 -3.17
C SER A 59 -12.80 -0.55 -3.84
N GLU A 60 -13.00 0.74 -4.06
CA GLU A 60 -11.96 1.64 -4.62
C GLU A 60 -10.76 1.77 -3.68
N LEU A 61 -10.99 1.88 -2.39
CA LEU A 61 -9.93 1.92 -1.37
C LEU A 61 -9.07 0.65 -1.39
N LEU A 62 -9.72 -0.51 -1.42
CA LEU A 62 -9.02 -1.81 -1.49
C LEU A 62 -8.22 -1.94 -2.78
N GLN A 63 -8.76 -1.47 -3.90
CA GLN A 63 -8.04 -1.46 -5.17
C GLN A 63 -6.84 -0.51 -5.14
N ALA A 64 -6.97 0.66 -4.54
CA ALA A 64 -5.87 1.62 -4.38
C ALA A 64 -4.74 1.03 -3.52
N LEU A 65 -5.07 0.34 -2.43
CA LEU A 65 -4.10 -0.34 -1.60
C LEU A 65 -3.38 -1.46 -2.38
N HIS A 66 -4.13 -2.27 -3.11
CA HIS A 66 -3.57 -3.32 -3.94
C HIS A 66 -2.59 -2.77 -4.97
N ASN A 67 -2.97 -1.73 -5.68
CA ASN A 67 -2.12 -1.07 -6.69
C ASN A 67 -0.84 -0.49 -6.05
N HIS A 68 -0.94 0.10 -4.89
CA HIS A 68 0.21 0.61 -4.13
C HIS A 68 1.22 -0.50 -3.86
N HIS A 69 0.80 -1.63 -3.33
CA HIS A 69 1.66 -2.78 -3.06
C HIS A 69 2.24 -3.42 -4.34
N VAL A 70 1.45 -3.53 -5.41
CA VAL A 70 1.93 -4.05 -6.71
C VAL A 70 3.07 -3.20 -7.27
N HIS A 71 3.00 -1.88 -7.14
CA HIS A 71 4.07 -1.01 -7.62
C HIS A 71 5.36 -1.17 -6.80
N GLU A 72 5.24 -1.31 -5.48
CA GLU A 72 6.39 -1.60 -4.63
C GLU A 72 7.00 -2.97 -4.97
N ASP A 73 6.17 -3.99 -5.18
CA ASP A 73 6.62 -5.32 -5.58
C ASP A 73 7.43 -5.30 -6.89
N ILE A 74 6.99 -4.51 -7.88
CA ILE A 74 7.64 -4.41 -9.18
C ILE A 74 8.90 -3.55 -9.14
N LEU A 75 8.86 -2.42 -8.41
CA LEU A 75 9.89 -1.38 -8.52
C LEU A 75 10.95 -1.45 -7.42
N TRP A 76 10.66 -2.07 -6.26
CA TRP A 76 11.53 -1.99 -5.10
C TRP A 76 12.26 -3.28 -4.76
N TRP A 77 11.56 -4.40 -4.65
CA TRP A 77 12.10 -5.56 -3.94
C TRP A 77 13.35 -6.15 -4.57
N ASP A 78 13.36 -6.38 -5.87
CA ASP A 78 14.55 -6.94 -6.54
C ASP A 78 15.73 -5.98 -6.48
N ARG A 79 15.46 -4.68 -6.63
CA ARG A 79 16.47 -3.63 -6.53
C ARG A 79 17.10 -3.57 -5.14
N LEU A 80 16.27 -3.62 -4.09
CA LEU A 80 16.74 -3.61 -2.71
C LEU A 80 17.57 -4.86 -2.39
N LYS A 81 17.12 -6.05 -2.81
CA LYS A 81 17.88 -7.30 -2.63
C LYS A 81 19.21 -7.27 -3.34
N GLN A 82 19.28 -6.73 -4.53
CA GLN A 82 20.53 -6.62 -5.31
C GLN A 82 21.53 -5.65 -4.68
N ARG A 83 21.06 -4.52 -4.18
CA ARG A 83 21.89 -3.45 -3.62
C ARG A 83 22.23 -3.62 -2.15
N ALA A 84 21.43 -4.37 -1.42
CA ALA A 84 21.60 -4.67 0.00
C ALA A 84 21.26 -6.14 0.28
N PRO A 85 22.09 -7.10 -0.15
CA PRO A 85 21.83 -8.53 0.01
C PRO A 85 21.62 -8.95 1.47
N GLU A 86 22.22 -8.25 2.42
CA GLU A 86 22.06 -8.45 3.85
C GLU A 86 20.63 -8.19 4.35
N SER A 87 19.85 -7.46 3.59
CA SER A 87 18.45 -7.12 3.90
C SER A 87 17.42 -8.03 3.21
N THR A 88 17.88 -9.09 2.54
CA THR A 88 17.00 -10.00 1.76
C THR A 88 15.88 -10.58 2.61
N ALA A 89 16.14 -11.02 3.83
CA ALA A 89 15.13 -11.57 4.74
C ALA A 89 14.04 -10.56 5.09
N ASP A 90 14.40 -9.30 5.29
CA ASP A 90 13.46 -8.21 5.55
C ASP A 90 12.58 -7.93 4.33
N VAL A 91 13.17 -7.86 3.15
CA VAL A 91 12.44 -7.67 1.89
C VAL A 91 11.45 -8.82 1.63
N GLU A 92 11.87 -10.05 1.84
CA GLU A 92 10.99 -11.23 1.70
C GLU A 92 9.84 -11.22 2.71
N ARG A 93 10.08 -10.70 3.91
CA ARG A 93 9.02 -10.51 4.90
C ARG A 93 7.97 -9.51 4.40
N MET A 94 8.38 -8.40 3.77
CA MET A 94 7.47 -7.44 3.13
C MET A 94 6.67 -8.09 1.99
N GLN A 95 7.31 -8.87 1.15
CA GLN A 95 6.65 -9.59 0.06
C GLN A 95 5.58 -10.56 0.59
N ARG A 96 5.86 -11.29 1.67
CA ARG A 96 4.88 -12.16 2.31
C ARG A 96 3.70 -11.37 2.89
N ALA A 97 3.96 -10.22 3.50
CA ALA A 97 2.90 -9.35 4.02
C ALA A 97 2.00 -8.83 2.89
N HIS A 98 2.57 -8.40 1.77
CA HIS A 98 1.79 -8.00 0.58
C HIS A 98 0.93 -9.14 0.04
N ASN A 99 1.46 -10.36 -0.05
CA ASN A 99 0.71 -11.52 -0.51
C ASN A 99 -0.46 -11.85 0.43
N ASN A 100 -0.26 -11.74 1.74
CA ASN A 100 -1.31 -11.97 2.73
C ASN A 100 -2.41 -10.90 2.63
N ILE A 101 -2.03 -9.63 2.55
CA ILE A 101 -2.98 -8.53 2.39
C ILE A 101 -3.74 -8.63 1.06
N ALA A 102 -3.09 -9.06 -0.03
CA ALA A 102 -3.76 -9.28 -1.31
C ALA A 102 -4.89 -10.33 -1.20
N ARG A 103 -4.67 -11.42 -0.46
CA ARG A 103 -5.72 -12.42 -0.18
C ARG A 103 -6.85 -11.86 0.68
N GLU A 104 -6.52 -11.05 1.67
CA GLU A 104 -7.52 -10.36 2.50
C GLU A 104 -8.37 -9.38 1.68
N ILE A 105 -7.75 -8.64 0.76
CA ILE A 105 -8.45 -7.75 -0.18
C ILE A 105 -9.43 -8.54 -1.05
N GLU A 106 -9.00 -9.66 -1.62
CA GLU A 106 -9.85 -10.51 -2.46
C GLU A 106 -11.08 -11.01 -1.69
N ALA A 107 -10.88 -11.50 -0.47
CA ALA A 107 -11.97 -11.94 0.40
C ALA A 107 -12.92 -10.80 0.76
N LEU A 108 -12.39 -9.61 1.05
CA LEU A 108 -13.19 -8.41 1.33
C LEU A 108 -14.02 -7.95 0.13
N GLN A 109 -13.47 -7.97 -1.07
CA GLN A 109 -14.23 -7.62 -2.29
C GLN A 109 -15.42 -8.56 -2.49
N ALA A 110 -15.25 -9.86 -2.22
CA ALA A 110 -16.36 -10.82 -2.28
C ALA A 110 -17.42 -10.55 -1.19
N SER A 111 -16.98 -10.25 0.03
CA SER A 111 -17.89 -9.93 1.14
C SER A 111 -18.64 -8.62 0.94
N LEU A 112 -18.03 -7.62 0.31
CA LEU A 112 -18.71 -6.38 -0.05
C LEU A 112 -19.83 -6.60 -1.07
N LYS A 113 -19.63 -7.46 -2.06
CA LYS A 113 -20.70 -7.85 -3.01
C LYS A 113 -21.86 -8.56 -2.30
N ALA A 114 -21.54 -9.52 -1.42
CA ALA A 114 -22.55 -10.24 -0.66
C ALA A 114 -23.33 -9.31 0.28
N TRP A 115 -22.65 -8.33 0.89
CA TRP A 115 -23.30 -7.36 1.78
C TRP A 115 -24.34 -6.49 1.06
N VAL A 116 -24.09 -6.08 -0.18
CA VAL A 116 -25.09 -5.32 -0.96
C VAL A 116 -26.39 -6.11 -1.16
N GLU A 117 -26.27 -7.43 -1.34
CA GLU A 117 -27.44 -8.31 -1.50
C GLU A 117 -28.18 -8.59 -0.18
N ARG A 118 -27.44 -8.61 0.94
CA ARG A 118 -27.97 -8.86 2.29
C ARG A 118 -27.38 -7.85 3.29
N PRO A 119 -27.86 -6.59 3.28
CA PRO A 119 -27.26 -5.53 4.08
C PRO A 119 -27.37 -5.71 5.60
N GLU A 120 -28.32 -6.52 6.05
CA GLU A 120 -28.47 -6.92 7.46
C GLU A 120 -27.39 -7.90 7.94
N ASP A 121 -26.76 -8.63 7.02
CA ASP A 121 -25.74 -9.65 7.32
C ASP A 121 -24.34 -9.07 7.11
N LYS A 122 -23.84 -8.34 8.09
CA LYS A 122 -22.58 -7.60 8.00
C LYS A 122 -21.47 -8.07 8.94
N GLU A 123 -21.72 -9.07 9.77
CA GLU A 123 -20.76 -9.51 10.80
C GLU A 123 -19.45 -10.02 10.20
N THR A 124 -19.52 -10.84 9.16
CA THR A 124 -18.32 -11.35 8.45
C THR A 124 -17.51 -10.21 7.86
N LEU A 125 -18.17 -9.26 7.18
CA LEU A 125 -17.52 -8.10 6.59
C LEU A 125 -16.84 -7.23 7.65
N LEU A 126 -17.51 -6.95 8.77
CA LEU A 126 -16.92 -6.17 9.87
C LEU A 126 -15.69 -6.87 10.47
N GLY A 127 -15.76 -8.19 10.66
CA GLY A 127 -14.63 -8.98 11.14
C GLY A 127 -13.42 -8.94 10.19
N GLN A 128 -13.67 -9.05 8.89
CA GLN A 128 -12.63 -8.95 7.86
C GLN A 128 -12.01 -7.54 7.78
N LEU A 129 -12.81 -6.49 7.90
CA LEU A 129 -12.31 -5.11 7.93
C LEU A 129 -11.43 -4.86 9.14
N ARG A 130 -11.78 -5.40 10.31
CA ARG A 130 -10.94 -5.35 11.50
C ARG A 130 -9.62 -6.07 11.27
N HIS A 131 -9.67 -7.26 10.70
CA HIS A 131 -8.48 -8.08 10.45
C HIS A 131 -7.52 -7.42 9.47
N ILE A 132 -8.00 -6.90 8.34
CA ILE A 132 -7.12 -6.21 7.38
C ILE A 132 -6.52 -4.94 7.97
N GLN A 133 -7.27 -4.22 8.81
CA GLN A 133 -6.74 -3.05 9.52
C GLN A 133 -5.54 -3.42 10.40
N GLU A 134 -5.63 -4.50 11.16
CA GLU A 134 -4.55 -5.00 12.00
C GLU A 134 -3.34 -5.44 11.17
N SER A 135 -3.56 -6.26 10.14
CA SER A 135 -2.52 -6.73 9.22
C SER A 135 -1.83 -5.59 8.49
N LEU A 136 -2.60 -4.65 7.97
CA LEU A 136 -2.09 -3.50 7.23
C LEU A 136 -1.28 -2.59 8.14
N PHE A 137 -1.79 -2.22 9.31
CA PHE A 137 -1.09 -1.28 10.19
C PHE A 137 0.23 -1.86 10.70
N ALA A 138 0.27 -3.15 11.00
CA ALA A 138 1.52 -3.84 11.35
C ALA A 138 2.52 -3.81 10.18
N HIS A 139 2.05 -4.06 8.96
CA HIS A 139 2.88 -4.03 7.76
C HIS A 139 3.40 -2.61 7.46
N LEU A 140 2.56 -1.58 7.50
CA LEU A 140 2.98 -0.20 7.27
C LEU A 140 4.06 0.25 8.27
N SER A 141 3.90 -0.12 9.53
CA SER A 141 4.89 0.19 10.58
C SER A 141 6.22 -0.53 10.35
N ASP A 142 6.18 -1.80 9.94
CA ASP A 142 7.38 -2.60 9.62
C ASP A 142 8.12 -2.03 8.41
N GLU A 143 7.41 -1.65 7.37
CA GLU A 143 7.97 -1.04 6.17
C GLU A 143 8.61 0.32 6.47
N GLU A 144 7.96 1.16 7.26
CA GLU A 144 8.50 2.44 7.71
C GLU A 144 9.78 2.27 8.54
N ALA A 145 9.83 1.26 9.41
CA ALA A 145 10.97 1.00 10.28
C ALA A 145 12.17 0.41 9.53
N VAL A 146 11.94 -0.41 8.52
CA VAL A 146 12.98 -1.23 7.86
C VAL A 146 13.26 -0.78 6.42
N ILE A 147 12.22 -0.62 5.60
CA ILE A 147 12.38 -0.34 4.17
C ILE A 147 12.70 1.13 3.91
N MET A 148 12.08 2.07 4.61
CA MET A 148 12.38 3.49 4.41
C MET A 148 13.86 3.82 4.65
N PRO A 149 14.49 3.41 5.77
CA PRO A 149 15.93 3.65 5.96
C PRO A 149 16.79 2.95 4.90
N LEU A 150 16.42 1.73 4.51
CA LEU A 150 17.15 0.97 3.49
C LEU A 150 17.07 1.66 2.13
N ALA A 151 15.88 1.96 1.66
CA ALA A 151 15.65 2.65 0.38
C ALA A 151 16.33 4.02 0.37
N GLY A 152 16.28 4.75 1.47
CA GLY A 152 16.92 6.04 1.65
C GLY A 152 18.44 6.01 1.42
N ARG A 153 19.09 4.85 1.62
CA ARG A 153 20.53 4.69 1.39
C ARG A 153 20.88 4.19 -0.02
N VAL A 154 20.05 3.33 -0.60
CA VAL A 154 20.45 2.55 -1.80
C VAL A 154 19.67 2.88 -3.06
N MET A 155 18.51 3.54 -2.96
CA MET A 155 17.72 3.99 -4.11
C MET A 155 18.07 5.42 -4.50
N THR A 156 17.89 5.76 -5.78
CA THR A 156 17.93 7.15 -6.24
C THR A 156 16.57 7.81 -6.00
N GLN A 157 16.53 9.14 -5.97
CA GLN A 157 15.27 9.88 -5.83
C GLN A 157 14.32 9.60 -7.00
N LYS A 158 14.85 9.46 -8.21
CA LYS A 158 14.06 9.10 -9.39
C LYS A 158 13.37 7.75 -9.24
N GLU A 159 14.10 6.73 -8.79
CA GLU A 159 13.56 5.38 -8.57
C GLU A 159 12.49 5.37 -7.47
N TRP A 160 12.69 6.14 -6.42
CA TRP A 160 11.71 6.30 -5.34
C TRP A 160 10.43 6.96 -5.84
N ASP A 161 10.57 8.05 -6.60
CA ASP A 161 9.44 8.81 -7.14
C ASP A 161 8.62 7.99 -8.16
N GLU A 162 9.26 7.11 -8.93
CA GLU A 162 8.57 6.21 -9.87
C GLU A 162 7.51 5.34 -9.20
N ALA A 163 7.80 4.83 -8.00
CA ALA A 163 6.86 3.99 -7.26
C ALA A 163 5.63 4.76 -6.73
N HIS A 164 5.74 6.07 -6.59
CA HIS A 164 4.70 6.94 -6.02
C HIS A 164 4.05 7.87 -7.03
N SER A 165 4.42 7.78 -8.30
CA SER A 165 3.87 8.63 -9.38
C SER A 165 2.48 8.18 -9.88
N ILE A 166 1.82 7.29 -9.16
CA ILE A 166 0.56 6.67 -9.57
C ILE A 166 -0.59 7.63 -9.34
N GLY A 167 -1.23 8.03 -10.41
CA GLY A 167 -2.43 8.85 -10.42
C GLY A 167 -2.32 10.15 -11.20
N ARG A 168 -1.37 10.24 -12.14
CA ARG A 168 -1.24 11.38 -13.06
C ARG A 168 -1.39 10.97 -14.52
N ASP A 169 -2.27 10.02 -14.80
CA ASP A 169 -2.77 9.76 -16.16
C ASP A 169 -4.29 9.93 -16.21
#